data_22a3c47942791b1f426ad5e262d335c4
#
_entry.id   22a3c47942791b1f426ad5e262d335c4
#
_cell.length_a   1.000
_cell.length_b   1.000
_cell.length_c   1.000
_cell.angle_alpha   90.00
_cell.angle_beta   90.00
_cell.angle_gamma   90.00
#
_symmetry.space_group_name_H-M   'P 1'
#
loop_
_entity.id
_entity.type
_entity.pdbx_description
1 polymer ?
#
loop_
_entity_poly.entity_id
_entity_poly.type
_entity_poly.pdbx_seq_one_letter_code
_entity_poly.pdbx_strand_id
1 'polypeptide(L)'
;GTERPHTPYQYKTDSYLVSFFGRANYILMNRYYLTATVRDDGTSRFKDHWAWFPSVALAWKAKEENFLKDISWISDLKLRLGWGMTGQQAGEKINNYNWIPTYSVSTGTNGFYPLIGNGTLYRPDNYTPDLKWETTTTYNIGVDFGIMNQRLTASIDAYYRKTEDLLNYAPLASMAGYRNQAWQNIGSLENKGIEFALDWKPIVNNDLIWTINYNLTYNKNEITDLSG
;
A
#
# COMPACT_ATOMS: atom_id res chain seq x y z
N GLY A 1 39.74 -37.35 0.19
CA GLY A 1 38.73 -36.31 0.03
C GLY A 1 39.43 -34.97 0.02
N THR A 2 39.48 -34.28 -1.13
CA THR A 2 39.95 -32.89 -1.23
C THR A 2 38.85 -32.00 -0.71
N GLU A 3 39.00 -31.49 0.52
CA GLU A 3 38.18 -30.39 1.01
C GLU A 3 38.41 -29.20 0.07
N ARG A 4 37.31 -28.74 -0.56
CA ARG A 4 37.35 -27.47 -1.28
C ARG A 4 37.43 -26.38 -0.20
N PRO A 5 38.42 -25.46 -0.27
CA PRO A 5 38.48 -24.37 0.67
C PRO A 5 37.20 -23.54 0.50
N HIS A 6 36.37 -23.50 1.55
CA HIS A 6 35.29 -22.56 1.64
C HIS A 6 35.87 -21.16 1.80
N THR A 7 35.94 -20.43 0.73
CA THR A 7 36.21 -18.99 0.80
C THR A 7 34.98 -18.33 1.46
N PRO A 8 35.09 -17.77 2.66
CA PRO A 8 33.98 -17.06 3.27
C PRO A 8 33.62 -15.87 2.37
N TYR A 9 32.40 -15.87 1.86
CA TYR A 9 31.89 -14.76 1.07
C TYR A 9 31.05 -13.86 1.97
N GLN A 10 31.44 -12.61 2.11
CA GLN A 10 30.70 -11.60 2.84
C GLN A 10 30.43 -10.45 1.88
N TYR A 11 29.16 -10.04 1.78
CA TYR A 11 28.76 -8.85 1.06
C TYR A 11 27.90 -7.95 1.95
N LYS A 12 27.96 -6.66 1.72
CA LYS A 12 27.15 -5.66 2.38
C LYS A 12 26.30 -4.97 1.32
N THR A 13 25.01 -4.83 1.59
CA THR A 13 24.09 -4.04 0.77
C THR A 13 23.51 -2.93 1.62
N ASP A 14 23.42 -1.75 1.06
CA ASP A 14 22.81 -0.59 1.72
C ASP A 14 21.59 -0.15 0.91
N SER A 15 20.53 0.24 1.61
CA SER A 15 19.35 0.89 1.03
C SER A 15 18.92 2.05 1.89
N TYR A 16 18.48 3.13 1.26
CA TYR A 16 18.05 4.34 1.91
C TYR A 16 16.60 4.63 1.56
N LEU A 17 15.84 5.03 2.57
CA LEU A 17 14.49 5.56 2.43
C LEU A 17 14.44 6.88 3.18
N VAL A 18 14.07 7.94 2.47
CA VAL A 18 13.91 9.29 3.03
C VAL A 18 12.51 9.76 2.70
N SER A 19 11.80 10.31 3.68
CA SER A 19 10.43 10.77 3.50
C SER A 19 10.27 12.19 4.04
N PHE A 20 9.64 13.02 3.23
CA PHE A 20 9.17 14.35 3.65
C PHE A 20 7.64 14.35 3.63
N PHE A 21 7.03 14.96 4.62
CA PHE A 21 5.58 15.08 4.64
C PHE A 21 5.12 16.43 5.16
N GLY A 22 3.99 16.88 4.64
CA GLY A 22 3.27 18.04 5.11
C GLY A 22 1.81 17.68 5.33
N ARG A 23 1.22 18.17 6.43
CA ARG A 23 -0.19 18.01 6.75
C ARG A 23 -0.82 19.33 7.13
N ALA A 24 -1.98 19.60 6.55
CA ALA A 24 -2.82 20.73 6.92
C ALA A 24 -4.18 20.21 7.42
N ASN A 25 -4.62 20.72 8.55
CA ASN A 25 -5.95 20.46 9.10
C ASN A 25 -6.69 21.78 9.18
N TYR A 26 -7.90 21.82 8.65
CA TYR A 26 -8.76 22.98 8.68
C TYR A 26 -10.12 22.61 9.23
N ILE A 27 -10.59 23.39 10.20
CA ILE A 27 -11.89 23.20 10.83
C ILE A 27 -12.70 24.48 10.64
N LEU A 28 -13.82 24.36 9.95
CA LEU A 28 -14.74 25.47 9.71
C LEU A 28 -16.01 25.27 10.53
N MET A 29 -16.38 26.26 11.33
CA MET A 29 -17.60 26.32 12.15
C MET A 29 -17.83 25.09 13.05
N ASN A 30 -16.78 24.36 13.40
CA ASN A 30 -16.84 23.08 14.11
C ASN A 30 -17.73 22.00 13.44
N ARG A 31 -18.02 22.14 12.15
CA ARG A 31 -18.91 21.26 11.38
C ARG A 31 -18.18 20.61 10.20
N TYR A 32 -17.29 21.35 9.56
CA TYR A 32 -16.56 20.90 8.38
C TYR A 32 -15.10 20.73 8.74
N TYR A 33 -14.59 19.54 8.51
CA TYR A 33 -13.21 19.17 8.78
C TYR A 33 -12.54 18.78 7.47
N LEU A 34 -11.45 19.43 7.17
CA LEU A 34 -10.60 19.11 6.02
C LEU A 34 -9.21 18.73 6.53
N THR A 35 -8.73 17.59 6.11
CA THR A 35 -7.33 17.20 6.28
C THR A 35 -6.73 16.96 4.91
N ALA A 36 -5.64 17.64 4.60
CA ALA A 36 -4.84 17.39 3.42
C ALA A 36 -3.43 16.99 3.85
N THR A 37 -2.92 15.92 3.26
CA THR A 37 -1.55 15.45 3.53
C THR A 37 -0.86 15.18 2.20
N VAL A 38 0.39 15.55 2.10
CA VAL A 38 1.27 15.15 1.01
C VAL A 38 2.52 14.54 1.60
N ARG A 39 2.96 13.43 1.02
CA ARG A 39 4.21 12.77 1.37
C ARG A 39 5.03 12.55 0.10
N ASP A 40 6.30 12.86 0.19
CA ASP A 40 7.28 12.60 -0.86
C ASP A 40 8.30 11.61 -0.32
N ASP A 41 8.32 10.42 -0.91
CA ASP A 41 9.17 9.31 -0.48
C ASP A 41 10.28 9.08 -1.51
N GLY A 42 11.52 9.15 -1.06
CA GLY A 42 12.72 8.86 -1.86
C GLY A 42 13.36 7.55 -1.46
N THR A 43 13.57 6.66 -2.43
CA THR A 43 14.26 5.37 -2.21
C THR A 43 15.46 5.20 -3.14
N SER A 44 16.51 4.53 -2.67
CA SER A 44 17.66 4.16 -3.49
C SER A 44 17.42 2.91 -4.36
N ARG A 45 16.27 2.25 -4.23
CA ARG A 45 15.97 0.97 -4.90
C ARG A 45 15.47 1.11 -6.33
N PHE A 46 15.01 2.30 -6.71
CA PHE A 46 14.48 2.62 -8.03
C PHE A 46 15.32 3.70 -8.71
N LYS A 47 15.33 3.73 -10.03
CA LYS A 47 15.99 4.77 -10.80
C LYS A 47 15.34 6.13 -10.56
N ASP A 48 14.02 6.17 -10.61
CA ASP A 48 13.23 7.34 -10.21
C ASP A 48 13.03 7.28 -8.70
N HIS A 49 13.93 7.94 -7.99
CA HIS A 49 14.02 7.82 -6.53
C HIS A 49 12.78 8.32 -5.81
N TRP A 50 12.11 9.37 -6.30
CA TRP A 50 11.06 10.09 -5.59
C TRP A 50 9.67 9.78 -6.12
N ALA A 51 8.71 9.66 -5.19
CA ALA A 51 7.31 9.48 -5.52
C ALA A 51 6.42 10.22 -4.51
N TRP A 52 5.37 10.87 -5.05
CA TRP A 52 4.44 11.71 -4.31
C TRP A 52 3.17 10.94 -3.98
N PHE A 53 2.75 11.04 -2.71
CA PHE A 53 1.57 10.36 -2.18
C PHE A 53 0.64 11.37 -1.50
N PRO A 54 -0.25 12.02 -2.26
CA PRO A 54 -1.24 12.93 -1.71
C PRO A 54 -2.41 12.20 -1.08
N SER A 55 -3.05 12.84 -0.09
CA SER A 55 -4.33 12.38 0.47
C SER A 55 -5.17 13.56 0.96
N VAL A 56 -6.49 13.40 0.85
CA VAL A 56 -7.48 14.37 1.32
C VAL A 56 -8.58 13.62 2.06
N ALA A 57 -8.96 14.12 3.22
CA ALA A 57 -10.09 13.64 3.99
C ALA A 57 -11.02 14.81 4.35
N LEU A 58 -12.31 14.59 4.15
CA LEU A 58 -13.38 15.51 4.49
C LEU A 58 -14.30 14.85 5.51
N ALA A 59 -14.72 15.58 6.51
CA ALA A 59 -15.76 15.16 7.41
C ALA A 59 -16.74 16.31 7.69
N TRP A 60 -18.03 15.99 7.61
CA TRP A 60 -19.12 16.92 7.85
C TRP A 60 -19.99 16.42 8.98
N LYS A 61 -20.07 17.18 10.08
CA LYS A 61 -20.99 16.93 11.18
C LYS A 61 -22.37 17.51 10.83
N ALA A 62 -23.16 16.73 10.13
CA ALA A 62 -24.47 17.15 9.67
C ALA A 62 -25.44 17.46 10.84
N LYS A 63 -25.26 16.79 11.98
CA LYS A 63 -26.07 17.04 13.20
C LYS A 63 -25.98 18.49 13.71
N GLU A 64 -24.85 19.15 13.48
CA GLU A 64 -24.64 20.54 13.90
C GLU A 64 -25.28 21.57 12.97
N GLU A 65 -25.93 21.14 11.88
CA GLU A 65 -26.62 22.01 10.95
C GLU A 65 -27.98 22.45 11.52
N ASN A 66 -28.40 23.68 11.21
CA ASN A 66 -29.62 24.28 11.73
C ASN A 66 -30.89 23.45 11.48
N PHE A 67 -30.93 22.73 10.34
CA PHE A 67 -32.06 21.88 9.96
C PHE A 67 -32.10 20.52 10.68
N LEU A 68 -30.99 20.09 11.31
CA LEU A 68 -30.92 18.82 12.06
C LEU A 68 -30.72 19.04 13.55
N LYS A 69 -30.27 20.22 13.97
CA LYS A 69 -29.90 20.52 15.35
C LYS A 69 -31.03 20.25 16.33
N ASP A 70 -32.26 20.63 15.97
CA ASP A 70 -33.41 20.51 16.82
C ASP A 70 -34.08 19.13 16.85
N ILE A 71 -33.58 18.20 16.04
CA ILE A 71 -34.10 16.82 16.00
C ILE A 71 -33.50 16.03 17.18
N SER A 72 -34.26 15.91 18.26
CA SER A 72 -33.80 15.36 19.55
C SER A 72 -33.43 13.87 19.52
N TRP A 73 -34.05 13.07 18.66
CA TRP A 73 -33.79 11.63 18.59
C TRP A 73 -32.47 11.29 17.86
N ILE A 74 -31.96 12.19 16.99
CA ILE A 74 -30.64 12.07 16.38
C ILE A 74 -29.60 12.69 17.29
N SER A 75 -28.70 11.92 17.83
CA SER A 75 -27.63 12.38 18.73
C SER A 75 -26.36 12.75 17.96
N ASP A 76 -26.08 12.08 16.85
CA ASP A 76 -24.95 12.34 15.99
C ASP A 76 -25.26 11.93 14.54
N LEU A 77 -24.75 12.71 13.60
CA LEU A 77 -24.76 12.38 12.18
C LEU A 77 -23.55 13.03 11.52
N LYS A 78 -22.66 12.20 11.02
CA LYS A 78 -21.41 12.64 10.41
C LYS A 78 -21.15 11.89 9.10
N LEU A 79 -20.86 12.63 8.05
CA LEU A 79 -20.43 12.09 6.75
C LEU A 79 -18.91 12.21 6.64
N ARG A 80 -18.28 11.17 6.15
CA ARG A 80 -16.83 11.12 5.92
C ARG A 80 -16.54 10.75 4.47
N LEU A 81 -15.61 11.47 3.85
CA LEU A 81 -15.09 11.21 2.52
C LEU A 81 -13.56 11.17 2.61
N GLY A 82 -12.96 10.20 1.99
CA GLY A 82 -11.51 10.06 1.95
C GLY A 82 -11.03 9.66 0.56
N TRP A 83 -9.93 10.25 0.16
CA TRP A 83 -9.16 9.87 -1.00
C TRP A 83 -7.68 9.93 -0.67
N GLY A 84 -6.91 8.98 -1.14
CA GLY A 84 -5.47 9.03 -0.92
C GLY A 84 -4.72 8.00 -1.75
N MET A 85 -3.47 8.33 -2.00
CA MET A 85 -2.51 7.46 -2.66
C MET A 85 -1.44 7.03 -1.67
N THR A 86 -1.02 5.77 -1.76
CA THR A 86 0.10 5.22 -1.00
C THR A 86 1.00 4.42 -1.93
N GLY A 87 2.30 4.52 -1.69
CA GLY A 87 3.30 3.75 -2.42
C GLY A 87 3.82 2.59 -1.59
N GLN A 88 4.14 1.51 -2.28
CA GLN A 88 4.83 0.37 -1.72
C GLN A 88 6.03 0.05 -2.58
N GLN A 89 7.19 -0.11 -1.95
CA GLN A 89 8.34 -0.77 -2.56
C GLN A 89 8.31 -2.24 -2.15
N ALA A 90 8.56 -3.17 -3.07
CA ALA A 90 8.64 -4.57 -2.69
C ALA A 90 9.69 -4.74 -1.60
N GLY A 91 9.35 -5.51 -0.59
CA GLY A 91 10.19 -5.72 0.57
C GLY A 91 11.60 -6.26 0.27
N GLU A 92 12.21 -6.98 1.19
CA GLU A 92 13.59 -7.49 1.09
C GLU A 92 13.87 -8.43 -0.10
N LYS A 93 12.83 -8.87 -0.80
CA LYS A 93 12.95 -9.78 -1.96
C LYS A 93 13.52 -9.10 -3.20
N ILE A 94 13.36 -7.79 -3.36
CA ILE A 94 13.97 -7.05 -4.48
C ILE A 94 15.38 -6.62 -4.08
N ASN A 95 16.35 -6.95 -4.94
CA ASN A 95 17.72 -6.48 -4.77
C ASN A 95 17.76 -4.93 -4.80
N ASN A 96 18.54 -4.32 -3.91
CA ASN A 96 18.70 -2.87 -3.81
C ASN A 96 19.25 -2.21 -5.08
N TYR A 97 19.79 -2.99 -6.01
CA TYR A 97 20.47 -2.52 -7.23
C TYR A 97 19.81 -3.04 -8.52
N ASN A 98 18.54 -3.44 -8.50
CA ASN A 98 17.86 -4.03 -9.67
C ASN A 98 17.75 -3.12 -10.90
N TRP A 99 17.91 -1.83 -10.70
CA TRP A 99 17.88 -0.82 -11.77
C TRP A 99 19.25 -0.55 -12.42
N ILE A 100 20.34 -1.13 -11.84
CA ILE A 100 21.70 -0.98 -12.34
C ILE A 100 22.10 -2.27 -13.05
N PRO A 101 22.68 -2.21 -14.28
CA PRO A 101 23.22 -3.39 -14.93
C PRO A 101 24.41 -3.95 -14.14
N THR A 102 24.31 -5.20 -13.74
CA THR A 102 25.35 -5.94 -13.04
C THR A 102 25.78 -7.16 -13.85
N TYR A 103 26.96 -7.66 -13.56
CA TYR A 103 27.53 -8.82 -14.23
C TYR A 103 28.00 -9.83 -13.20
N SER A 104 27.62 -11.08 -13.36
CA SER A 104 28.09 -12.18 -12.54
C SER A 104 29.19 -12.96 -13.28
N VAL A 105 30.17 -13.42 -12.52
CA VAL A 105 31.18 -14.35 -13.04
C VAL A 105 30.56 -15.74 -13.15
N SER A 106 30.68 -16.37 -14.30
CA SER A 106 30.23 -17.74 -14.50
C SER A 106 31.18 -18.72 -13.81
N THR A 107 30.80 -19.17 -12.59
CA THR A 107 31.65 -20.06 -11.74
C THR A 107 31.08 -21.47 -11.56
N GLY A 108 30.22 -21.96 -12.43
CA GLY A 108 29.56 -23.25 -12.25
C GLY A 108 29.96 -24.31 -13.31
N THR A 109 29.80 -25.58 -12.94
CA THR A 109 29.98 -26.74 -13.82
C THR A 109 29.08 -26.70 -15.06
N ASN A 110 28.05 -25.87 -15.09
CA ASN A 110 27.08 -25.80 -16.17
C ASN A 110 27.21 -24.54 -17.08
N GLY A 111 28.28 -23.77 -16.99
CA GLY A 111 28.37 -22.51 -17.74
C GLY A 111 29.78 -22.00 -17.97
N PHE A 112 30.77 -22.76 -17.64
CA PHE A 112 32.16 -22.39 -17.85
C PHE A 112 32.61 -22.87 -19.22
N TYR A 113 32.55 -22.01 -20.22
CA TYR A 113 33.24 -22.21 -21.49
C TYR A 113 34.26 -21.09 -21.63
N PRO A 114 35.56 -21.35 -21.37
CA PRO A 114 36.61 -20.44 -21.79
C PRO A 114 36.70 -20.50 -23.31
N LEU A 115 36.08 -19.55 -23.98
CA LEU A 115 36.13 -19.49 -25.46
C LEU A 115 37.53 -19.18 -25.99
N ILE A 116 38.35 -18.50 -25.20
CA ILE A 116 39.74 -18.16 -25.60
C ILE A 116 40.58 -18.05 -24.29
N GLY A 117 41.49 -19.00 -24.09
CA GLY A 117 42.46 -18.97 -22.98
C GLY A 117 41.83 -19.10 -21.59
N ASN A 118 42.52 -18.58 -20.55
CA ASN A 118 42.08 -18.59 -19.17
C ASN A 118 41.10 -17.40 -18.84
N GLY A 119 40.35 -16.91 -19.82
CA GLY A 119 39.45 -15.77 -19.68
C GLY A 119 38.23 -16.11 -18.81
N THR A 120 37.88 -15.21 -17.91
CA THR A 120 36.65 -15.26 -17.13
C THR A 120 35.50 -14.72 -17.98
N LEU A 121 34.42 -15.51 -18.14
CA LEU A 121 33.23 -15.06 -18.81
C LEU A 121 32.32 -14.34 -17.79
N TYR A 122 31.92 -13.15 -18.15
CA TYR A 122 30.92 -12.37 -17.41
C TYR A 122 29.55 -12.56 -18.05
N ARG A 123 28.59 -12.88 -17.25
CA ARG A 123 27.19 -12.99 -17.66
C ARG A 123 26.43 -11.79 -17.14
N PRO A 124 25.69 -11.07 -17.98
CA PRO A 124 24.82 -10.00 -17.48
C PRO A 124 23.73 -10.59 -16.57
N ASP A 125 23.50 -9.93 -15.44
CA ASP A 125 22.38 -10.21 -14.57
C ASP A 125 21.13 -9.48 -15.07
N ASN A 126 19.96 -9.99 -14.68
CA ASN A 126 18.71 -9.31 -14.99
C ASN A 126 18.66 -7.98 -14.24
N TYR A 127 18.31 -6.93 -14.95
CA TYR A 127 18.02 -5.63 -14.36
C TYR A 127 16.77 -5.05 -15.01
N THR A 128 16.05 -4.23 -14.27
CA THR A 128 14.85 -3.56 -14.73
C THR A 128 15.01 -2.06 -14.46
N PRO A 129 15.45 -1.29 -15.46
CA PRO A 129 15.74 0.14 -15.29
C PRO A 129 14.49 0.96 -14.97
N ASP A 130 13.33 0.50 -15.43
CA ASP A 130 12.04 1.23 -15.31
C ASP A 130 11.19 0.74 -14.13
N LEU A 131 11.82 0.02 -13.18
CA LEU A 131 11.14 -0.42 -11.97
C LEU A 131 10.74 0.78 -11.12
N LYS A 132 9.47 0.82 -10.71
CA LYS A 132 8.87 1.94 -9.97
C LYS A 132 8.04 1.46 -8.78
N TRP A 133 7.56 2.41 -7.99
CA TRP A 133 6.69 2.16 -6.88
C TRP A 133 5.38 1.50 -7.31
N GLU A 134 4.97 0.48 -6.58
CA GLU A 134 3.59 0.00 -6.61
C GLU A 134 2.71 1.05 -5.95
N THR A 135 1.63 1.46 -6.61
CA THR A 135 0.78 2.56 -6.16
C THR A 135 -0.62 2.06 -5.85
N THR A 136 -1.11 2.37 -4.66
CA THR A 136 -2.48 2.08 -4.25
C THR A 136 -3.26 3.37 -4.07
N THR A 137 -4.33 3.52 -4.85
CA THR A 137 -5.31 4.61 -4.71
C THR A 137 -6.52 4.09 -3.95
N THR A 138 -6.91 4.80 -2.89
CA THR A 138 -8.05 4.45 -2.04
C THR A 138 -9.09 5.56 -2.05
N TYR A 139 -10.35 5.17 -2.23
CA TYR A 139 -11.55 6.00 -2.05
C TYR A 139 -12.35 5.41 -0.88
N ASN A 140 -12.79 6.25 0.02
CA ASN A 140 -13.59 5.86 1.16
C ASN A 140 -14.76 6.83 1.33
N ILE A 141 -15.94 6.29 1.62
CA ILE A 141 -17.11 7.03 2.06
C ILE A 141 -17.68 6.38 3.32
N GLY A 142 -17.93 7.16 4.36
CA GLY A 142 -18.44 6.66 5.61
C GLY A 142 -19.54 7.55 6.17
N VAL A 143 -20.48 6.95 6.89
CA VAL A 143 -21.53 7.62 7.63
C VAL A 143 -21.51 7.09 9.05
N ASP A 144 -21.35 8.01 10.01
CA ASP A 144 -21.51 7.73 11.43
C ASP A 144 -22.86 8.32 11.89
N PHE A 145 -23.65 7.55 12.60
CA PHE A 145 -24.87 8.04 13.19
C PHE A 145 -25.05 7.55 14.62
N GLY A 146 -25.70 8.38 15.42
CA GLY A 146 -26.04 8.08 16.80
C GLY A 146 -27.48 8.51 17.11
N ILE A 147 -28.21 7.67 17.83
CA ILE A 147 -29.55 7.94 18.26
C ILE A 147 -29.74 7.67 19.77
N MET A 148 -30.85 8.14 20.33
CA MET A 148 -31.19 7.90 21.73
C MET A 148 -30.08 8.33 22.70
N ASN A 149 -29.56 9.55 22.54
CA ASN A 149 -28.46 10.08 23.36
C ASN A 149 -27.24 9.15 23.39
N GLN A 150 -26.77 8.71 22.18
CA GLN A 150 -25.63 7.82 22.01
C GLN A 150 -25.81 6.40 22.59
N ARG A 151 -27.04 5.98 22.87
CA ARG A 151 -27.32 4.62 23.32
C ARG A 151 -27.22 3.62 22.17
N LEU A 152 -27.49 4.07 20.96
CA LEU A 152 -27.23 3.30 19.75
C LEU A 152 -26.39 4.15 18.80
N THR A 153 -25.20 3.68 18.46
CA THR A 153 -24.30 4.28 17.47
C THR A 153 -23.97 3.26 16.41
N ALA A 154 -23.86 3.70 15.17
CA ALA A 154 -23.41 2.83 14.10
C ALA A 154 -22.55 3.61 13.10
N SER A 155 -21.69 2.88 12.43
CA SER A 155 -20.93 3.37 11.27
C SER A 155 -21.10 2.43 10.08
N ILE A 156 -21.20 3.02 8.90
CA ILE A 156 -21.22 2.33 7.63
C ILE A 156 -20.11 2.95 6.80
N ASP A 157 -19.16 2.14 6.37
CA ASP A 157 -18.05 2.54 5.51
C ASP A 157 -18.09 1.72 4.24
N ALA A 158 -17.94 2.38 3.09
CA ALA A 158 -17.71 1.71 1.82
C ALA A 158 -16.37 2.21 1.25
N TYR A 159 -15.58 1.29 0.74
CA TYR A 159 -14.29 1.62 0.18
C TYR A 159 -14.08 0.93 -1.18
N TYR A 160 -13.29 1.61 -1.99
CA TYR A 160 -12.73 1.09 -3.23
C TYR A 160 -11.24 1.40 -3.24
N ARG A 161 -10.44 0.37 -3.48
CA ARG A 161 -8.98 0.45 -3.53
C ARG A 161 -8.50 -0.17 -4.83
N LYS A 162 -7.68 0.56 -5.57
CA LYS A 162 -7.01 0.08 -6.77
C LYS A 162 -5.52 0.13 -6.57
N THR A 163 -4.86 -1.00 -6.75
CA THR A 163 -3.41 -1.11 -6.74
C THR A 163 -2.94 -1.34 -8.17
N GLU A 164 -2.03 -0.50 -8.64
CA GLU A 164 -1.45 -0.52 -9.98
C GLU A 164 0.05 -0.72 -9.87
N ASP A 165 0.66 -1.15 -10.97
CA ASP A 165 2.09 -1.38 -11.07
C ASP A 165 2.59 -2.41 -10.02
N LEU A 166 1.84 -3.50 -9.83
CA LEU A 166 2.20 -4.55 -8.89
C LEU A 166 3.63 -5.05 -9.15
N LEU A 167 4.44 -5.06 -8.11
CA LEU A 167 5.80 -5.55 -8.17
C LEU A 167 5.81 -7.09 -8.16
N ASN A 168 6.03 -7.68 -9.33
CA ASN A 168 5.95 -9.12 -9.55
C ASN A 168 7.23 -9.68 -10.16
N TYR A 169 7.61 -10.91 -9.76
CA TYR A 169 8.74 -11.63 -10.36
C TYR A 169 8.23 -12.50 -11.50
N ALA A 170 8.25 -11.95 -12.71
CA ALA A 170 7.61 -12.49 -13.88
C ALA A 170 8.60 -13.02 -14.93
N PRO A 171 8.17 -13.97 -15.79
CA PRO A 171 8.97 -14.42 -16.91
C PRO A 171 9.30 -13.28 -17.87
N LEU A 172 10.53 -13.28 -18.37
CA LEU A 172 10.95 -12.42 -19.48
C LEU A 172 10.71 -13.12 -20.82
N ALA A 173 10.56 -12.34 -21.88
CA ALA A 173 10.46 -12.87 -23.23
C ALA A 173 11.68 -13.76 -23.54
N SER A 174 11.43 -14.91 -24.13
CA SER A 174 12.49 -15.81 -24.62
C SER A 174 13.37 -15.04 -25.60
N MET A 175 14.70 -15.20 -25.50
CA MET A 175 15.71 -14.53 -26.33
C MET A 175 16.18 -13.14 -25.85
N ALA A 176 15.76 -12.66 -24.66
CA ALA A 176 16.30 -11.41 -24.10
C ALA A 176 17.79 -11.50 -23.68
N GLY A 177 18.40 -12.68 -23.75
CA GLY A 177 19.81 -12.89 -23.37
C GLY A 177 20.07 -12.91 -21.86
N TYR A 178 19.02 -12.74 -21.05
CA TYR A 178 19.04 -12.70 -19.59
C TYR A 178 18.50 -13.99 -18.96
N ARG A 179 18.44 -14.02 -17.64
CA ARG A 179 17.69 -15.07 -16.93
C ARG A 179 16.21 -14.98 -17.28
N ASN A 180 15.52 -16.12 -17.19
CA ASN A 180 14.13 -16.25 -17.64
C ASN A 180 13.09 -15.46 -16.84
N GLN A 181 13.48 -14.80 -15.75
CA GLN A 181 12.57 -14.05 -14.88
C GLN A 181 13.24 -12.79 -14.32
N ALA A 182 12.48 -11.72 -14.19
CA ALA A 182 12.90 -10.46 -13.56
C ALA A 182 11.75 -9.83 -12.77
N TRP A 183 12.08 -8.91 -11.87
CA TRP A 183 11.11 -8.05 -11.23
C TRP A 183 10.57 -7.04 -12.23
N GLN A 184 9.27 -6.91 -12.29
CA GLN A 184 8.57 -6.00 -13.20
C GLN A 184 7.34 -5.43 -12.49
N ASN A 185 6.91 -4.23 -12.91
CA ASN A 185 5.64 -3.66 -12.51
C ASN A 185 4.57 -4.17 -13.46
N ILE A 186 3.94 -5.29 -13.10
CA ILE A 186 2.95 -5.97 -13.93
C ILE A 186 1.72 -6.29 -13.11
N GLY A 187 0.59 -5.86 -13.64
CA GLY A 187 -0.70 -6.21 -13.10
C GLY A 187 -1.33 -5.13 -12.24
N SER A 188 -2.60 -5.30 -12.03
CA SER A 188 -3.42 -4.47 -11.16
C SER A 188 -4.41 -5.29 -10.35
N LEU A 189 -4.76 -4.75 -9.18
CA LEU A 189 -5.64 -5.38 -8.21
C LEU A 189 -6.70 -4.38 -7.76
N GLU A 190 -7.94 -4.82 -7.71
CA GLU A 190 -9.02 -4.07 -7.10
C GLU A 190 -9.52 -4.75 -5.83
N ASN A 191 -9.75 -3.93 -4.82
CA ASN A 191 -10.35 -4.36 -3.56
C ASN A 191 -11.47 -3.40 -3.20
N LYS A 192 -12.68 -3.93 -2.99
CA LYS A 192 -13.85 -3.14 -2.62
C LYS A 192 -14.63 -3.84 -1.52
N GLY A 193 -15.18 -3.06 -0.62
CA GLY A 193 -15.92 -3.64 0.48
C GLY A 193 -16.81 -2.64 1.17
N ILE A 194 -17.63 -3.20 2.05
CA ILE A 194 -18.52 -2.47 2.94
C ILE A 194 -18.28 -3.00 4.35
N GLU A 195 -18.16 -2.08 5.28
CA GLU A 195 -17.99 -2.35 6.70
C GLU A 195 -19.15 -1.72 7.47
N PHE A 196 -19.71 -2.46 8.40
CA PHE A 196 -20.76 -2.02 9.27
C PHE A 196 -20.36 -2.29 10.72
N ALA A 197 -20.43 -1.30 11.57
CA ALA A 197 -20.23 -1.45 13.00
C ALA A 197 -21.43 -0.87 13.76
N LEU A 198 -21.88 -1.57 14.79
CA LEU A 198 -22.97 -1.18 15.64
C LEU A 198 -22.55 -1.32 17.10
N ASP A 199 -22.81 -0.30 17.90
CA ASP A 199 -22.71 -0.31 19.35
C ASP A 199 -24.08 0.06 19.93
N TRP A 200 -24.66 -0.86 20.68
CA TRP A 200 -25.98 -0.68 21.28
C TRP A 200 -25.93 -0.94 22.78
N LYS A 201 -26.49 0.01 23.55
CA LYS A 201 -26.63 -0.04 25.01
C LYS A 201 -28.11 -0.12 25.38
N PRO A 202 -28.75 -1.30 25.27
CA PRO A 202 -30.17 -1.44 25.56
C PRO A 202 -30.53 -1.08 27.01
N ILE A 203 -29.66 -1.39 27.95
CA ILE A 203 -29.84 -1.12 29.35
C ILE A 203 -28.73 -0.22 29.88
N VAL A 204 -29.08 0.93 30.40
CA VAL A 204 -28.16 1.85 31.08
C VAL A 204 -28.87 2.40 32.30
N ASN A 205 -28.55 1.87 33.47
CA ASN A 205 -28.99 2.35 34.75
C ASN A 205 -27.85 2.33 35.78
N ASN A 206 -28.11 2.69 37.03
CA ASN A 206 -27.08 2.78 38.07
C ASN A 206 -26.47 1.40 38.44
N ASP A 207 -27.21 0.32 38.25
CA ASP A 207 -26.82 -1.01 38.69
C ASP A 207 -26.35 -1.91 37.54
N LEU A 208 -26.78 -1.63 36.30
CA LEU A 208 -26.51 -2.46 35.14
C LEU A 208 -26.31 -1.63 33.88
N ILE A 209 -25.20 -1.87 33.22
CA ILE A 209 -24.95 -1.41 31.84
C ILE A 209 -24.76 -2.65 30.96
N TRP A 210 -25.64 -2.80 29.98
CA TRP A 210 -25.50 -3.86 28.98
C TRP A 210 -25.15 -3.27 27.62
N THR A 211 -24.05 -3.74 27.02
CA THR A 211 -23.56 -3.28 25.71
C THR A 211 -23.50 -4.45 24.75
N ILE A 212 -23.99 -4.24 23.54
CA ILE A 212 -23.93 -5.18 22.42
C ILE A 212 -23.14 -4.50 21.29
N ASN A 213 -22.04 -5.14 20.88
CA ASN A 213 -21.22 -4.70 19.76
C ASN A 213 -21.38 -5.70 18.62
N TYR A 214 -21.62 -5.20 17.42
CA TYR A 214 -21.75 -6.02 16.22
C TYR A 214 -20.92 -5.41 15.07
N ASN A 215 -20.12 -6.23 14.43
CA ASN A 215 -19.32 -5.83 13.27
C ASN A 215 -19.57 -6.80 12.13
N LEU A 216 -19.74 -6.25 10.93
CA LEU A 216 -19.89 -7.01 9.69
C LEU A 216 -19.01 -6.37 8.63
N THR A 217 -18.20 -7.20 7.95
CA THR A 217 -17.38 -6.77 6.83
C THR A 217 -17.63 -7.69 5.64
N TYR A 218 -17.90 -7.07 4.50
CA TYR A 218 -17.93 -7.73 3.21
C TYR A 218 -16.81 -7.16 2.34
N ASN A 219 -15.95 -8.05 1.81
CA ASN A 219 -14.81 -7.67 1.00
C ASN A 219 -14.75 -8.52 -0.27
N LYS A 220 -14.53 -7.86 -1.42
CA LYS A 220 -14.25 -8.50 -2.71
C LYS A 220 -12.90 -8.03 -3.21
N ASN A 221 -12.02 -8.99 -3.49
CA ASN A 221 -10.70 -8.76 -4.07
C ASN A 221 -10.63 -9.39 -5.45
N GLU A 222 -10.09 -8.69 -6.44
CA GLU A 222 -10.04 -9.13 -7.84
C GLU A 222 -8.76 -8.62 -8.50
N ILE A 223 -8.04 -9.53 -9.15
CA ILE A 223 -6.94 -9.15 -10.02
C ILE A 223 -7.55 -8.76 -11.36
N THR A 224 -7.33 -7.52 -11.78
CA THR A 224 -7.97 -6.96 -12.98
C THR A 224 -7.09 -7.01 -14.21
N ASP A 225 -5.77 -7.06 -14.00
CA ASP A 225 -4.80 -7.20 -15.09
C ASP A 225 -3.58 -7.99 -14.61
N LEU A 226 -3.03 -8.85 -15.48
CA LEU A 226 -1.79 -9.59 -15.30
C LEU A 226 -0.85 -9.42 -16.50
N SER A 227 -1.22 -8.59 -17.48
CA SER A 227 -0.40 -8.26 -18.64
C SER A 227 0.47 -7.03 -18.36
N GLY A 228 1.67 -7.04 -18.87
CA GLY A 228 2.60 -5.92 -18.87
C GLY A 228 2.70 -5.32 -20.26
#